data_385bb4bdef433927964a3beff43c04bd
#
_entry.id   385bb4bdef433927964a3beff43c04bd
#
_cell.length_a   1.000
_cell.length_b   1.000
_cell.length_c   1.000
_cell.angle_alpha   90.00
_cell.angle_beta   90.00
_cell.angle_gamma   90.00
#
_symmetry.space_group_name_H-M   'P 1'
#
loop_
_entity.id
_entity.type
_entity.pdbx_description
1 polymer ?
#
loop_
_entity_poly.entity_id
_entity_poly.type
_entity_poly.pdbx_seq_one_letter_code
_entity_poly.pdbx_strand_id
1 'polypeptide(L)'
;MKGRYPIDRQFGIWAKFTPSLSRGFLRLAAFFLPLMPKGLSDRRVNVTRVTFEKGGKALLIAAADCAENAPCLVCFHGGGFVFDAARYHYENAKRYALMAGCKVLFVRYPLAPGNPWPAPNDACLAAYRHALSHARELGIDAEKVAVGGDSAGGFLAADVALRAPEAGLPPPCFAMLIYPVIGGEETPSMHRFTDTPMWNARLNAKMWEYYAAGNQVILPGSRDLRAFPASYVETAEFDCLHDEGARFAERLAAAG
;
A
#
# COMPACT_ATOMS: atom_id res chain seq x y z
N MET A 1 -31.34 10.50 -11.30
CA MET A 1 -31.23 9.05 -10.96
C MET A 1 -30.38 8.95 -9.71
N LYS A 2 -30.89 8.41 -8.61
CA LYS A 2 -30.07 8.02 -7.46
C LYS A 2 -29.11 6.91 -7.97
N GLY A 3 -27.81 7.12 -7.85
CA GLY A 3 -26.83 6.10 -8.22
C GLY A 3 -27.08 4.79 -7.45
N ARG A 4 -26.61 3.66 -7.98
CA ARG A 4 -26.74 2.33 -7.35
C ARG A 4 -26.08 2.28 -5.95
N TYR A 5 -25.12 3.18 -5.71
CA TYR A 5 -24.36 3.28 -4.45
C TYR A 5 -24.58 4.66 -3.80
N PRO A 6 -24.68 4.73 -2.46
CA PRO A 6 -24.87 5.99 -1.72
C PRO A 6 -23.54 6.74 -1.55
N ILE A 7 -22.98 7.22 -2.65
CA ILE A 7 -21.71 7.95 -2.65
C ILE A 7 -21.93 9.42 -2.26
N ASP A 8 -21.12 9.92 -1.33
CA ASP A 8 -21.18 11.30 -0.89
C ASP A 8 -20.92 12.27 -2.05
N ARG A 9 -21.67 13.39 -2.07
CA ARG A 9 -21.61 14.40 -3.13
C ARG A 9 -20.23 15.09 -3.23
N GLN A 10 -19.47 15.13 -2.14
CA GLN A 10 -18.12 15.71 -2.15
C GLN A 10 -17.16 15.00 -3.11
N PHE A 11 -17.39 13.75 -3.47
CA PHE A 11 -16.58 13.03 -4.46
C PHE A 11 -16.81 13.49 -5.91
N GLY A 12 -17.90 14.26 -6.18
CA GLY A 12 -18.11 14.90 -7.47
C GLY A 12 -18.02 13.92 -8.65
N ILE A 13 -17.15 14.22 -9.60
CA ILE A 13 -16.93 13.39 -10.80
C ILE A 13 -16.35 12.02 -10.48
N TRP A 14 -15.59 11.90 -9.40
CA TRP A 14 -14.97 10.63 -8.98
C TRP A 14 -16.00 9.57 -8.62
N ALA A 15 -17.20 9.98 -8.18
CA ALA A 15 -18.32 9.09 -7.93
C ALA A 15 -18.82 8.31 -9.17
N LYS A 16 -18.36 8.69 -10.37
CA LYS A 16 -18.72 8.07 -11.66
C LYS A 16 -17.51 7.59 -12.44
N PHE A 17 -16.31 7.88 -11.96
CA PHE A 17 -15.08 7.55 -12.67
C PHE A 17 -14.65 6.11 -12.35
N THR A 18 -14.29 5.37 -13.38
CA THR A 18 -13.65 4.07 -13.27
C THR A 18 -12.44 4.05 -14.21
N PRO A 19 -11.22 3.87 -13.71
CA PRO A 19 -10.03 3.87 -14.54
C PRO A 19 -10.04 2.66 -15.50
N SER A 20 -9.38 2.81 -16.64
CA SER A 20 -9.16 1.69 -17.55
C SER A 20 -7.83 1.00 -17.23
N LEU A 21 -7.79 -0.33 -17.26
CA LEU A 21 -6.55 -1.10 -17.20
C LEU A 21 -6.08 -1.54 -18.59
N SER A 22 -6.52 -0.88 -19.67
CA SER A 22 -5.93 -1.12 -20.99
C SER A 22 -4.46 -0.68 -21.01
N ARG A 23 -3.62 -1.40 -21.78
CA ARG A 23 -2.18 -1.08 -21.87
C ARG A 23 -1.91 0.36 -22.33
N GLY A 24 -2.76 0.90 -23.22
CA GLY A 24 -2.66 2.29 -23.67
C GLY A 24 -2.91 3.27 -22.54
N PHE A 25 -3.98 3.06 -21.75
CA PHE A 25 -4.30 3.91 -20.61
C PHE A 25 -3.22 3.84 -19.52
N LEU A 26 -2.71 2.64 -19.21
CA LEU A 26 -1.63 2.46 -18.23
C LEU A 26 -0.34 3.20 -18.66
N ARG A 27 0.03 3.17 -19.95
CA ARG A 27 1.17 3.94 -20.48
C ARG A 27 0.96 5.44 -20.30
N LEU A 28 -0.24 5.92 -20.61
CA LEU A 28 -0.60 7.33 -20.45
C LEU A 28 -0.56 7.73 -18.96
N ALA A 29 -1.14 6.93 -18.08
CA ALA A 29 -1.13 7.16 -16.65
C ALA A 29 0.32 7.14 -16.09
N ALA A 30 1.16 6.19 -16.51
CA ALA A 30 2.56 6.12 -16.12
C ALA A 30 3.37 7.35 -16.54
N PHE A 31 2.99 8.02 -17.63
CA PHE A 31 3.60 9.26 -18.06
C PHE A 31 3.09 10.47 -17.25
N PHE A 32 1.79 10.59 -17.04
CA PHE A 32 1.18 11.79 -16.44
C PHE A 32 1.17 11.80 -14.92
N LEU A 33 0.94 10.66 -14.24
CA LEU A 33 0.87 10.63 -12.77
C LEU A 33 2.14 11.16 -12.07
N PRO A 34 3.36 10.81 -12.49
CA PRO A 34 4.57 11.34 -11.87
C PRO A 34 4.75 12.85 -12.01
N LEU A 35 4.12 13.46 -13.04
CA LEU A 35 4.17 14.91 -13.32
C LEU A 35 3.17 15.70 -12.46
N MET A 36 2.17 15.03 -11.89
CA MET A 36 1.16 15.70 -11.08
C MET A 36 1.75 16.23 -9.77
N PRO A 37 1.26 17.40 -9.27
CA PRO A 37 1.67 17.94 -7.99
C PRO A 37 1.42 16.94 -6.85
N LYS A 38 2.46 16.63 -6.06
CA LYS A 38 2.39 15.66 -4.95
C LYS A 38 1.77 16.23 -3.67
N GLY A 39 1.58 17.56 -3.58
CA GLY A 39 1.04 18.19 -2.39
C GLY A 39 1.99 18.19 -1.18
N LEU A 40 3.28 17.92 -1.41
CA LEU A 40 4.31 17.85 -0.36
C LEU A 40 5.00 19.21 -0.10
N SER A 41 4.67 20.26 -0.86
CA SER A 41 5.17 21.61 -0.61
C SER A 41 4.41 22.23 0.59
N ASP A 42 4.89 21.93 1.79
CA ASP A 42 4.29 22.36 3.07
C ASP A 42 5.42 22.62 4.06
N ARG A 43 5.45 23.81 4.67
CA ARG A 43 6.50 24.21 5.64
C ARG A 43 6.49 23.36 6.92
N ARG A 44 5.41 22.64 7.17
CA ARG A 44 5.28 21.76 8.34
C ARG A 44 5.97 20.42 8.18
N VAL A 45 6.43 20.07 6.98
CA VAL A 45 7.10 18.80 6.70
C VAL A 45 8.41 18.99 5.97
N ASN A 46 9.37 18.17 6.33
CA ASN A 46 10.61 17.96 5.60
C ASN A 46 10.49 16.72 4.72
N VAL A 47 10.95 16.79 3.49
CA VAL A 47 10.91 15.69 2.53
C VAL A 47 12.30 15.43 1.97
N THR A 48 12.86 14.27 2.26
CA THR A 48 14.18 13.84 1.78
C THR A 48 14.02 12.67 0.81
N ARG A 49 14.78 12.69 -0.29
CA ARG A 49 14.85 11.56 -1.22
C ARG A 49 15.77 10.49 -0.65
N VAL A 50 15.30 9.26 -0.64
CA VAL A 50 16.06 8.08 -0.21
C VAL A 50 16.21 7.14 -1.39
N THR A 51 17.41 6.64 -1.60
CA THR A 51 17.71 5.58 -2.56
C THR A 51 18.25 4.38 -1.82
N PHE A 52 17.85 3.18 -2.24
CA PHE A 52 18.26 1.94 -1.60
C PHE A 52 18.63 0.89 -2.67
N GLU A 53 18.94 -0.31 -2.25
CA GLU A 53 19.45 -1.38 -3.11
C GLU A 53 18.72 -1.48 -4.46
N LYS A 54 19.46 -1.84 -5.51
CA LYS A 54 18.96 -2.02 -6.89
C LYS A 54 18.26 -0.80 -7.48
N GLY A 55 18.61 0.41 -7.02
CA GLY A 55 18.02 1.66 -7.50
C GLY A 55 16.61 1.94 -7.01
N GLY A 56 16.19 1.29 -5.91
CA GLY A 56 14.93 1.57 -5.23
C GLY A 56 14.85 3.02 -4.77
N LYS A 57 13.65 3.60 -4.76
CA LYS A 57 13.39 5.01 -4.45
C LYS A 57 12.29 5.15 -3.42
N ALA A 58 12.52 6.02 -2.45
CA ALA A 58 11.51 6.41 -1.46
C ALA A 58 11.61 7.91 -1.17
N LEU A 59 10.60 8.43 -0.48
CA LEU A 59 10.61 9.75 0.14
C LEU A 59 10.51 9.55 1.66
N LEU A 60 11.44 10.09 2.41
CA LEU A 60 11.31 10.22 3.86
C LEU A 60 10.58 11.52 4.15
N ILE A 61 9.39 11.42 4.72
CA ILE A 61 8.51 12.54 5.06
C ILE A 61 8.45 12.60 6.58
N ALA A 62 8.79 13.75 7.16
CA ALA A 62 8.79 13.98 8.60
C ALA A 62 8.18 15.33 8.92
N ALA A 63 7.52 15.49 10.08
CA ALA A 63 7.17 16.80 10.58
C ALA A 63 8.45 17.66 10.76
N ALA A 64 8.35 18.97 10.55
CA ALA A 64 9.50 19.87 10.64
C ALA A 64 10.15 19.87 12.04
N ASP A 65 9.35 19.59 13.06
CA ASP A 65 9.72 19.47 14.47
C ASP A 65 9.80 17.99 14.95
N CYS A 66 9.86 17.05 14.02
CA CYS A 66 9.94 15.62 14.36
C CYS A 66 11.21 15.31 15.14
N ALA A 67 11.06 14.57 16.23
CA ALA A 67 12.17 14.17 17.07
C ALA A 67 13.22 13.34 16.30
N GLU A 68 14.47 13.41 16.74
CA GLU A 68 15.48 12.42 16.37
C GLU A 68 15.08 11.06 16.96
N ASN A 69 15.45 9.98 16.25
CA ASN A 69 15.11 8.62 16.66
C ASN A 69 13.59 8.38 16.80
N ALA A 70 12.81 8.95 15.86
CA ALA A 70 11.34 8.80 15.85
C ALA A 70 10.90 7.43 15.32
N PRO A 71 9.70 6.94 15.68
CA PRO A 71 9.08 5.81 15.01
C PRO A 71 9.01 6.01 13.49
N CYS A 72 8.98 4.92 12.72
CA CYS A 72 8.91 5.00 11.27
C CYS A 72 7.79 4.12 10.71
N LEU A 73 6.99 4.67 9.81
CA LEU A 73 6.06 3.92 8.97
C LEU A 73 6.67 3.76 7.57
N VAL A 74 7.04 2.52 7.20
CA VAL A 74 7.36 2.18 5.81
C VAL A 74 6.04 2.00 5.06
N CYS A 75 5.73 2.94 4.16
CA CYS A 75 4.41 3.09 3.56
C CYS A 75 4.42 2.73 2.07
N PHE A 76 3.48 1.89 1.67
CA PHE A 76 3.29 1.42 0.30
C PHE A 76 1.94 1.92 -0.22
N HIS A 77 1.95 2.57 -1.38
CA HIS A 77 0.73 3.14 -1.96
C HIS A 77 -0.15 2.10 -2.66
N GLY A 78 -1.44 2.37 -2.74
CA GLY A 78 -2.37 1.61 -3.56
C GLY A 78 -2.23 1.88 -5.07
N GLY A 79 -3.19 1.42 -5.84
CA GLY A 79 -3.21 1.57 -7.29
C GLY A 79 -3.13 0.25 -8.06
N GLY A 80 -3.53 -0.86 -7.43
CA GLY A 80 -3.64 -2.17 -8.07
C GLY A 80 -2.32 -2.67 -8.65
N PHE A 81 -1.19 -2.33 -8.04
CA PHE A 81 0.18 -2.62 -8.51
C PHE A 81 0.52 -2.05 -9.89
N VAL A 82 -0.38 -1.33 -10.57
CA VAL A 82 -0.25 -0.86 -11.95
C VAL A 82 -0.20 0.66 -12.10
N PHE A 83 -0.72 1.40 -11.11
CA PHE A 83 -0.70 2.86 -11.08
C PHE A 83 0.34 3.38 -10.09
N ASP A 84 1.09 4.42 -10.49
CA ASP A 84 1.96 5.17 -9.57
C ASP A 84 1.11 5.94 -8.55
N ALA A 85 1.74 6.34 -7.46
CA ALA A 85 1.11 7.08 -6.40
C ALA A 85 0.44 8.36 -6.89
N ALA A 86 -0.84 8.53 -6.58
CA ALA A 86 -1.59 9.74 -6.81
C ALA A 86 -1.39 10.74 -5.66
N ARG A 87 -1.79 11.98 -5.87
CA ARG A 87 -1.64 13.07 -4.88
C ARG A 87 -2.14 12.70 -3.48
N TYR A 88 -3.28 12.03 -3.38
CA TYR A 88 -3.88 11.69 -2.08
C TYR A 88 -3.01 10.74 -1.24
N HIS A 89 -2.22 9.85 -1.85
CA HIS A 89 -1.29 8.98 -1.13
C HIS A 89 -0.20 9.82 -0.43
N TYR A 90 0.35 10.82 -1.12
CA TYR A 90 1.33 11.74 -0.53
C TYR A 90 0.73 12.61 0.57
N GLU A 91 -0.52 13.07 0.38
CA GLU A 91 -1.26 13.83 1.41
C GLU A 91 -1.53 12.97 2.65
N ASN A 92 -1.87 11.69 2.47
CA ASN A 92 -2.04 10.76 3.59
C ASN A 92 -0.71 10.50 4.31
N ALA A 93 0.37 10.23 3.58
CA ALA A 93 1.70 10.06 4.17
C ALA A 93 2.13 11.31 4.98
N LYS A 94 1.85 12.51 4.46
CA LYS A 94 2.07 13.78 5.18
C LYS A 94 1.22 13.86 6.45
N ARG A 95 -0.06 13.47 6.40
CA ARG A 95 -0.94 13.45 7.57
C ARG A 95 -0.43 12.48 8.63
N TYR A 96 0.00 11.28 8.25
CA TYR A 96 0.58 10.32 9.19
C TYR A 96 1.81 10.91 9.89
N ALA A 97 2.73 11.54 9.15
CA ALA A 97 3.90 12.18 9.73
C ALA A 97 3.54 13.30 10.72
N LEU A 98 2.54 14.13 10.39
CA LEU A 98 2.12 15.26 11.24
C LEU A 98 1.31 14.85 12.47
N MET A 99 0.51 13.77 12.37
CA MET A 99 -0.45 13.41 13.42
C MET A 99 0.06 12.32 14.35
N ALA A 100 0.91 11.40 13.86
CA ALA A 100 1.41 10.29 14.64
C ALA A 100 2.81 10.52 15.22
N GLY A 101 3.44 11.67 14.96
CA GLY A 101 4.81 11.95 15.43
C GLY A 101 5.85 10.95 14.92
N CYS A 102 5.60 10.36 13.76
CA CYS A 102 6.49 9.38 13.13
C CYS A 102 7.10 9.95 11.84
N LYS A 103 8.18 9.34 11.38
CA LYS A 103 8.66 9.54 10.01
C LYS A 103 7.96 8.53 9.10
N VAL A 104 7.67 8.94 7.86
CA VAL A 104 7.06 8.06 6.86
C VAL A 104 8.05 7.84 5.72
N LEU A 105 8.53 6.61 5.56
CA LEU A 105 9.31 6.19 4.38
C LEU A 105 8.33 5.74 3.30
N PHE A 106 7.96 6.68 2.42
CA PHE A 106 7.02 6.45 1.33
C PHE A 106 7.73 5.82 0.13
N VAL A 107 7.48 4.53 -0.11
CA VAL A 107 8.20 3.72 -1.09
C VAL A 107 7.55 3.81 -2.47
N ARG A 108 8.36 4.05 -3.49
CA ARG A 108 7.97 3.96 -4.90
C ARG A 108 8.46 2.63 -5.46
N TYR A 109 7.64 1.62 -5.35
CA TYR A 109 7.95 0.27 -5.85
C TYR A 109 7.72 0.15 -7.36
N PRO A 110 8.37 -0.80 -8.06
CA PRO A 110 8.17 -1.04 -9.48
C PRO A 110 6.76 -1.58 -9.76
N LEU A 111 6.19 -1.21 -10.92
CA LEU A 111 4.79 -1.46 -11.23
C LEU A 111 4.62 -2.50 -12.35
N ALA A 112 3.60 -3.35 -12.22
CA ALA A 112 3.09 -4.19 -13.28
C ALA A 112 2.39 -3.32 -14.37
N PRO A 113 2.25 -3.80 -15.58
CA PRO A 113 2.76 -5.06 -16.11
C PRO A 113 4.24 -5.06 -16.48
N GLY A 114 4.94 -3.92 -16.36
CA GLY A 114 6.37 -3.80 -16.69
C GLY A 114 7.27 -4.58 -15.72
N ASN A 115 6.87 -4.62 -14.45
CA ASN A 115 7.56 -5.34 -13.38
C ASN A 115 6.51 -6.13 -12.58
N PRO A 116 6.14 -7.35 -13.03
CA PRO A 116 5.17 -8.18 -12.33
C PRO A 116 5.77 -8.78 -11.05
N TRP A 117 4.97 -9.55 -10.30
CA TRP A 117 5.44 -10.34 -9.17
C TRP A 117 6.68 -11.18 -9.55
N PRO A 118 7.73 -11.27 -8.71
CA PRO A 118 7.81 -10.74 -7.35
C PRO A 118 8.46 -9.34 -7.22
N ALA A 119 8.74 -8.64 -8.31
CA ALA A 119 9.52 -7.41 -8.29
C ALA A 119 8.98 -6.30 -7.35
N PRO A 120 7.67 -6.01 -7.27
CA PRO A 120 7.13 -5.05 -6.30
C PRO A 120 7.38 -5.48 -4.85
N ASN A 121 7.18 -6.76 -4.55
CA ASN A 121 7.37 -7.35 -3.22
C ASN A 121 8.80 -7.27 -2.75
N ASP A 122 9.74 -7.64 -3.63
CA ASP A 122 11.18 -7.61 -3.33
C ASP A 122 11.67 -6.18 -3.10
N ALA A 123 11.18 -5.22 -3.86
CA ALA A 123 11.50 -3.81 -3.66
C ALA A 123 10.95 -3.29 -2.31
N CYS A 124 9.74 -3.71 -1.91
CA CYS A 124 9.16 -3.33 -0.62
C CYS A 124 9.92 -3.94 0.56
N LEU A 125 10.31 -5.22 0.47
CA LEU A 125 11.15 -5.86 1.48
C LEU A 125 12.55 -5.22 1.56
N ALA A 126 13.14 -4.85 0.41
CA ALA A 126 14.42 -4.13 0.37
C ALA A 126 14.32 -2.74 1.03
N ALA A 127 13.20 -2.02 0.82
CA ALA A 127 12.95 -0.74 1.50
C ALA A 127 12.83 -0.91 3.02
N TYR A 128 12.14 -1.94 3.50
CA TYR A 128 12.05 -2.26 4.91
C TYR A 128 13.43 -2.59 5.51
N ARG A 129 14.20 -3.46 4.83
CA ARG A 129 15.59 -3.77 5.22
C ARG A 129 16.44 -2.50 5.30
N HIS A 130 16.33 -1.61 4.31
CA HIS A 130 17.04 -0.34 4.27
C HIS A 130 16.68 0.55 5.48
N ALA A 131 15.40 0.65 5.82
CA ALA A 131 14.94 1.41 6.99
C ALA A 131 15.63 0.91 8.27
N LEU A 132 15.71 -0.41 8.48
CA LEU A 132 16.36 -0.99 9.65
C LEU A 132 17.88 -0.78 9.65
N SER A 133 18.56 -1.05 8.54
CA SER A 133 20.03 -0.99 8.45
C SER A 133 20.59 0.43 8.44
N HIS A 134 19.81 1.44 8.05
CA HIS A 134 20.17 2.85 8.00
C HIS A 134 19.36 3.70 9.01
N ALA A 135 18.83 3.07 10.06
CA ALA A 135 17.95 3.72 11.02
C ALA A 135 18.58 5.01 11.61
N ARG A 136 19.86 4.95 11.99
CA ARG A 136 20.60 6.12 12.50
C ARG A 136 20.69 7.26 11.48
N GLU A 137 21.00 6.95 10.23
CA GLU A 137 21.12 7.92 9.15
C GLU A 137 19.77 8.58 8.83
N LEU A 138 18.70 7.80 8.85
CA LEU A 138 17.33 8.25 8.64
C LEU A 138 16.74 8.95 9.90
N GLY A 139 17.45 8.87 11.05
CA GLY A 139 17.00 9.40 12.34
C GLY A 139 15.73 8.71 12.83
N ILE A 140 15.60 7.40 12.64
CA ILE A 140 14.46 6.58 13.06
C ILE A 140 14.87 5.56 14.12
N ASP A 141 13.90 5.13 14.91
CA ASP A 141 14.05 4.06 15.89
C ASP A 141 13.85 2.71 15.19
N ALA A 142 14.91 1.92 15.08
CA ALA A 142 14.87 0.61 14.42
C ALA A 142 13.93 -0.39 15.12
N GLU A 143 13.64 -0.21 16.42
CA GLU A 143 12.70 -1.07 17.17
C GLU A 143 11.24 -0.66 16.95
N LYS A 144 11.01 0.54 16.39
CA LYS A 144 9.67 1.11 16.15
C LYS A 144 9.40 1.34 14.66
N VAL A 145 9.77 0.37 13.83
CA VAL A 145 9.48 0.40 12.40
C VAL A 145 8.22 -0.41 12.11
N ALA A 146 7.18 0.30 11.71
CA ALA A 146 5.91 -0.26 11.24
C ALA A 146 5.89 -0.35 9.70
N VAL A 147 5.00 -1.19 9.16
CA VAL A 147 4.66 -1.20 7.73
C VAL A 147 3.20 -0.84 7.55
N GLY A 148 2.86 -0.26 6.41
CA GLY A 148 1.46 0.01 6.11
C GLY A 148 1.22 0.40 4.67
N GLY A 149 -0.05 0.34 4.27
CA GLY A 149 -0.46 0.74 2.94
C GLY A 149 -1.94 0.52 2.68
N ASP A 150 -2.40 1.08 1.58
CA ASP A 150 -3.78 0.99 1.13
C ASP A 150 -3.92 0.07 -0.08
N SER A 151 -4.99 -0.73 -0.14
CA SER A 151 -5.31 -1.59 -1.30
C SER A 151 -4.13 -2.53 -1.66
N ALA A 152 -3.56 -2.42 -2.86
CA ALA A 152 -2.34 -3.11 -3.28
C ALA A 152 -1.15 -2.86 -2.34
N GLY A 153 -1.04 -1.65 -1.77
CA GLY A 153 -0.04 -1.33 -0.76
C GLY A 153 -0.26 -2.07 0.56
N GLY A 154 -1.52 -2.35 0.91
CA GLY A 154 -1.87 -3.21 2.05
C GLY A 154 -1.39 -4.66 1.86
N PHE A 155 -1.53 -5.21 0.65
CA PHE A 155 -0.94 -6.50 0.28
C PHE A 155 0.58 -6.50 0.49
N LEU A 156 1.27 -5.48 -0.04
CA LEU A 156 2.72 -5.36 0.07
C LEU A 156 3.18 -5.21 1.52
N ALA A 157 2.41 -4.48 2.34
CA ALA A 157 2.68 -4.36 3.78
C ALA A 157 2.53 -5.71 4.50
N ALA A 158 1.46 -6.45 4.21
CA ALA A 158 1.25 -7.80 4.76
C ALA A 158 2.35 -8.78 4.30
N ASP A 159 2.74 -8.72 3.02
CA ASP A 159 3.83 -9.54 2.48
C ASP A 159 5.17 -9.24 3.17
N VAL A 160 5.51 -7.96 3.37
CA VAL A 160 6.72 -7.56 4.11
C VAL A 160 6.68 -8.06 5.55
N ALA A 161 5.54 -7.91 6.24
CA ALA A 161 5.39 -8.37 7.62
C ALA A 161 5.64 -9.89 7.76
N LEU A 162 5.20 -10.68 6.78
CA LEU A 162 5.38 -12.13 6.74
C LEU A 162 6.78 -12.55 6.29
N ARG A 163 7.38 -11.84 5.33
CA ARG A 163 8.69 -12.19 4.75
C ARG A 163 9.88 -11.66 5.54
N ALA A 164 9.70 -10.63 6.36
CA ALA A 164 10.82 -10.06 7.11
C ALA A 164 11.49 -11.08 8.03
N PRO A 165 10.77 -11.86 8.87
CA PRO A 165 11.38 -12.91 9.69
C PRO A 165 12.04 -14.02 8.85
N GLU A 166 11.43 -14.44 7.74
CA GLU A 166 12.00 -15.43 6.82
C GLU A 166 13.32 -14.94 6.19
N ALA A 167 13.45 -13.63 6.01
CA ALA A 167 14.68 -13.00 5.51
C ALA A 167 15.71 -12.66 6.60
N GLY A 168 15.50 -13.14 7.85
CA GLY A 168 16.38 -12.87 8.98
C GLY A 168 16.31 -11.43 9.50
N LEU A 169 15.22 -10.71 9.21
CA LEU A 169 14.99 -9.35 9.70
C LEU A 169 14.05 -9.37 10.92
N PRO A 170 14.15 -8.42 11.85
CA PRO A 170 13.13 -8.21 12.86
C PRO A 170 11.75 -8.02 12.19
N PRO A 171 10.66 -8.56 12.79
CA PRO A 171 9.33 -8.26 12.29
C PRO A 171 8.99 -6.78 12.49
N PRO A 172 8.11 -6.18 11.65
CA PRO A 172 7.59 -4.86 11.93
C PRO A 172 6.90 -4.81 13.31
N CYS A 173 7.01 -3.69 14.00
CA CYS A 173 6.33 -3.52 15.29
C CYS A 173 4.80 -3.39 15.14
N PHE A 174 4.31 -3.04 13.94
CA PHE A 174 2.89 -2.87 13.64
C PHE A 174 2.64 -2.96 12.13
N ALA A 175 1.45 -3.43 11.73
CA ALA A 175 0.99 -3.44 10.33
C ALA A 175 -0.33 -2.67 10.18
N MET A 176 -0.35 -1.64 9.33
CA MET A 176 -1.55 -0.84 9.01
C MET A 176 -2.05 -1.22 7.60
N LEU A 177 -3.16 -1.93 7.53
CA LEU A 177 -3.72 -2.50 6.31
C LEU A 177 -5.07 -1.83 5.99
N ILE A 178 -5.06 -0.88 5.06
CA ILE A 178 -6.22 -0.08 4.71
C ILE A 178 -6.89 -0.69 3.47
N TYR A 179 -8.12 -1.22 3.62
CA TYR A 179 -8.87 -1.98 2.59
C TYR A 179 -7.94 -2.83 1.71
N PRO A 180 -7.14 -3.74 2.33
CA PRO A 180 -6.05 -4.40 1.63
C PRO A 180 -6.55 -5.37 0.56
N VAL A 181 -5.81 -5.48 -0.54
CA VAL A 181 -5.83 -6.67 -1.39
C VAL A 181 -5.22 -7.81 -0.58
N ILE A 182 -5.86 -8.95 -0.52
CA ILE A 182 -5.33 -10.16 0.14
C ILE A 182 -5.26 -11.32 -0.88
N GLY A 183 -6.28 -11.45 -1.71
CA GLY A 183 -6.38 -12.49 -2.73
C GLY A 183 -6.73 -13.86 -2.19
N GLY A 184 -6.90 -14.82 -3.09
CA GLY A 184 -6.99 -16.23 -2.77
C GLY A 184 -8.35 -16.86 -3.06
N GLU A 185 -9.44 -16.30 -2.59
CA GLU A 185 -10.77 -16.90 -2.75
C GLU A 185 -11.74 -15.90 -3.40
N GLU A 186 -12.69 -16.45 -4.19
CA GLU A 186 -13.85 -15.67 -4.57
C GLU A 186 -14.72 -15.37 -3.35
N THR A 187 -15.17 -14.13 -3.23
CA THR A 187 -15.94 -13.68 -2.07
C THR A 187 -17.29 -13.10 -2.51
N PRO A 188 -18.30 -13.10 -1.61
CA PRO A 188 -19.57 -12.43 -1.89
C PRO A 188 -19.43 -10.99 -2.32
N SER A 189 -18.49 -10.23 -1.71
CA SER A 189 -18.22 -8.84 -2.10
C SER A 189 -17.71 -8.71 -3.53
N MET A 190 -16.88 -9.64 -4.02
CA MET A 190 -16.42 -9.66 -5.41
C MET A 190 -17.58 -9.88 -6.40
N HIS A 191 -18.54 -10.74 -6.06
CA HIS A 191 -19.74 -10.94 -6.89
C HIS A 191 -20.70 -9.76 -6.84
N ARG A 192 -20.81 -9.10 -5.69
CA ARG A 192 -21.72 -7.98 -5.47
C ARG A 192 -21.23 -6.67 -6.08
N PHE A 193 -19.93 -6.38 -6.00
CA PHE A 193 -19.32 -5.09 -6.36
C PHE A 193 -18.53 -5.18 -7.68
N THR A 194 -19.25 -5.47 -8.77
CA THR A 194 -18.65 -5.63 -10.11
C THR A 194 -18.56 -4.33 -10.92
N ASP A 195 -19.21 -3.26 -10.47
CA ASP A 195 -19.35 -1.98 -11.18
C ASP A 195 -19.25 -0.74 -10.27
N THR A 196 -18.74 -0.90 -9.05
CA THR A 196 -18.45 0.26 -8.18
C THR A 196 -17.46 1.22 -8.86
N PRO A 197 -17.68 2.54 -8.73
CA PRO A 197 -16.72 3.53 -9.21
C PRO A 197 -15.34 3.35 -8.58
N MET A 198 -14.33 3.88 -9.23
CA MET A 198 -12.91 3.83 -8.89
C MET A 198 -12.33 2.42 -8.95
N TRP A 199 -12.82 1.46 -8.16
CA TRP A 199 -12.36 0.08 -8.15
C TRP A 199 -13.53 -0.89 -8.03
N ASN A 200 -13.42 -2.05 -8.68
CA ASN A 200 -14.44 -3.08 -8.69
C ASN A 200 -13.86 -4.45 -9.05
N ALA A 201 -14.63 -5.51 -8.91
CA ALA A 201 -14.17 -6.87 -9.13
C ALA A 201 -13.61 -7.14 -10.55
N ARG A 202 -14.15 -6.45 -11.58
CA ARG A 202 -13.64 -6.60 -12.97
C ARG A 202 -12.24 -6.03 -13.11
N LEU A 203 -11.99 -4.87 -12.52
CA LEU A 203 -10.65 -4.26 -12.47
C LEU A 203 -9.71 -5.11 -11.62
N ASN A 204 -10.21 -5.65 -10.49
CA ASN A 204 -9.44 -6.52 -9.61
C ASN A 204 -8.95 -7.78 -10.34
N ALA A 205 -9.82 -8.46 -11.07
CA ALA A 205 -9.44 -9.61 -11.89
C ALA A 205 -8.34 -9.24 -12.94
N LYS A 206 -8.52 -8.10 -13.63
CA LYS A 206 -7.53 -7.64 -14.61
C LYS A 206 -6.20 -7.22 -13.98
N MET A 207 -6.23 -6.66 -12.80
CA MET A 207 -5.04 -6.33 -12.00
C MET A 207 -4.24 -7.61 -11.69
N TRP A 208 -4.90 -8.67 -11.25
CA TRP A 208 -4.25 -9.96 -10.97
C TRP A 208 -3.58 -10.56 -12.21
N GLU A 209 -4.20 -10.46 -13.40
CA GLU A 209 -3.55 -10.90 -14.65
C GLU A 209 -2.22 -10.18 -14.89
N TYR A 210 -2.16 -8.86 -14.67
CA TYR A 210 -0.95 -8.08 -14.86
C TYR A 210 0.09 -8.29 -13.77
N TYR A 211 -0.37 -8.41 -12.52
CA TYR A 211 0.52 -8.58 -11.39
C TYR A 211 1.14 -9.96 -11.33
N ALA A 212 0.34 -11.00 -11.51
CA ALA A 212 0.82 -12.37 -11.52
C ALA A 212 1.62 -12.70 -12.79
N ALA A 213 1.20 -12.21 -13.96
CA ALA A 213 1.83 -12.45 -15.27
C ALA A 213 2.14 -13.96 -15.51
N GLY A 214 1.24 -14.83 -15.08
CA GLY A 214 1.40 -16.29 -15.18
C GLY A 214 2.19 -16.95 -14.04
N ASN A 215 2.70 -16.18 -13.08
CA ASN A 215 3.37 -16.74 -11.90
C ASN A 215 2.35 -17.15 -10.82
N GLN A 216 2.73 -18.12 -10.01
CA GLN A 216 1.99 -18.49 -8.81
C GLN A 216 2.36 -17.53 -7.66
N VAL A 217 1.55 -16.50 -7.47
CA VAL A 217 1.75 -15.51 -6.41
C VAL A 217 1.53 -16.15 -5.04
N ILE A 218 2.46 -15.92 -4.11
CA ILE A 218 2.29 -16.33 -2.72
C ILE A 218 1.46 -15.27 -2.01
N LEU A 219 0.26 -15.64 -1.61
CA LEU A 219 -0.70 -14.71 -1.01
C LEU A 219 -0.51 -14.59 0.51
N PRO A 220 -0.64 -13.40 1.12
CA PRO A 220 -0.61 -13.25 2.57
C PRO A 220 -1.60 -14.17 3.30
N GLY A 221 -2.80 -14.30 2.74
CA GLY A 221 -3.83 -15.19 3.27
C GLY A 221 -3.50 -16.69 3.25
N SER A 222 -2.52 -17.16 2.51
CA SER A 222 -2.11 -18.59 2.47
C SER A 222 -1.00 -18.94 3.45
N ARG A 223 -0.46 -17.96 4.19
CA ARG A 223 0.68 -18.15 5.09
C ARG A 223 0.27 -18.41 6.54
N ASP A 224 1.22 -18.87 7.34
CA ASP A 224 1.09 -18.92 8.81
C ASP A 224 1.10 -17.49 9.39
N LEU A 225 0.06 -17.15 10.13
CA LEU A 225 -0.15 -15.80 10.68
C LEU A 225 0.24 -15.68 12.16
N ARG A 226 0.69 -16.75 12.82
CA ARG A 226 1.02 -16.76 14.27
C ARG A 226 2.11 -15.76 14.67
N ALA A 227 3.00 -15.43 13.76
CA ALA A 227 4.06 -14.44 13.98
C ALA A 227 3.77 -13.08 13.32
N PHE A 228 2.52 -12.86 12.87
CA PHE A 228 2.14 -11.57 12.28
C PHE A 228 2.12 -10.50 13.38
N PRO A 229 2.62 -9.28 13.12
CA PRO A 229 2.64 -8.23 14.13
C PRO A 229 1.24 -7.76 14.51
N ALA A 230 1.12 -7.05 15.63
CA ALA A 230 -0.08 -6.31 15.96
C ALA A 230 -0.52 -5.46 14.75
N SER A 231 -1.82 -5.45 14.43
CA SER A 231 -2.27 -4.89 13.17
C SER A 231 -3.59 -4.14 13.28
N TYR A 232 -3.76 -3.18 12.37
CA TYR A 232 -5.04 -2.54 12.09
C TYR A 232 -5.46 -2.91 10.67
N VAL A 233 -6.67 -3.43 10.53
CA VAL A 233 -7.27 -3.76 9.23
C VAL A 233 -8.55 -2.96 9.07
N GLU A 234 -8.63 -2.15 8.03
CA GLU A 234 -9.81 -1.39 7.65
C GLU A 234 -10.41 -1.97 6.38
N THR A 235 -11.74 -2.06 6.30
CA THR A 235 -12.47 -2.48 5.10
C THR A 235 -13.54 -1.44 4.76
N ALA A 236 -13.93 -1.35 3.48
CA ALA A 236 -14.96 -0.44 3.00
C ALA A 236 -16.20 -1.22 2.58
N GLU A 237 -17.39 -0.77 3.01
CA GLU A 237 -18.67 -1.48 2.82
C GLU A 237 -19.00 -1.79 1.35
N PHE A 238 -18.70 -0.86 0.42
CA PHE A 238 -19.02 -0.98 -1.00
C PHE A 238 -17.82 -1.36 -1.86
N ASP A 239 -16.91 -2.18 -1.31
CA ASP A 239 -15.67 -2.58 -1.95
C ASP A 239 -15.68 -4.09 -2.28
N CYS A 240 -15.21 -4.45 -3.47
CA CYS A 240 -15.01 -5.86 -3.82
C CYS A 240 -13.96 -6.56 -2.96
N LEU A 241 -13.09 -5.80 -2.28
CA LEU A 241 -12.06 -6.31 -1.37
C LEU A 241 -12.57 -6.47 0.08
N HIS A 242 -13.83 -6.07 0.38
CA HIS A 242 -14.36 -6.06 1.74
C HIS A 242 -14.20 -7.41 2.45
N ASP A 243 -14.71 -8.48 1.85
CA ASP A 243 -14.78 -9.77 2.53
C ASP A 243 -13.40 -10.43 2.67
N GLU A 244 -12.50 -10.26 1.71
CA GLU A 244 -11.14 -10.80 1.83
C GLU A 244 -10.36 -10.10 2.94
N GLY A 245 -10.52 -8.78 3.09
CA GLY A 245 -9.93 -8.01 4.17
C GLY A 245 -10.51 -8.40 5.55
N ALA A 246 -11.83 -8.53 5.65
CA ALA A 246 -12.51 -8.95 6.88
C ALA A 246 -12.08 -10.36 7.33
N ARG A 247 -12.08 -11.33 6.40
CA ARG A 247 -11.62 -12.71 6.68
C ARG A 247 -10.15 -12.75 7.10
N PHE A 248 -9.32 -11.91 6.50
CA PHE A 248 -7.92 -11.82 6.89
C PHE A 248 -7.78 -11.31 8.32
N ALA A 249 -8.54 -10.27 8.71
CA ALA A 249 -8.57 -9.76 10.08
C ALA A 249 -9.05 -10.81 11.10
N GLU A 250 -10.11 -11.57 10.77
CA GLU A 250 -10.60 -12.69 11.60
C GLU A 250 -9.51 -13.76 11.80
N ARG A 251 -8.77 -14.10 10.75
CA ARG A 251 -7.68 -15.08 10.83
C ARG A 251 -6.49 -14.57 11.63
N LEU A 252 -6.16 -13.27 11.54
CA LEU A 252 -5.15 -12.65 12.39
C LEU A 252 -5.56 -12.73 13.87
N ALA A 253 -6.81 -12.38 14.18
CA ALA A 253 -7.34 -12.47 15.55
C ALA A 253 -7.36 -13.92 16.08
N ALA A 254 -7.59 -14.90 15.22
CA ALA A 254 -7.55 -16.32 15.61
C ALA A 254 -6.12 -16.86 15.77
N ALA A 255 -5.14 -16.22 15.20
CA ALA A 255 -3.74 -16.62 15.28
C ALA A 255 -3.00 -16.03 16.50
N GLY A 256 -3.61 -15.07 17.24
CA GLY A 256 -3.06 -14.40 18.42
C GLY A 256 -2.77 -12.94 18.17
#